data_8bd786ac7cdc21b78b868d377092c1fd
#
_entry.id   8bd786ac7cdc21b78b868d377092c1fd
#
_cell.length_a   1.000
_cell.length_b   1.000
_cell.length_c   1.000
_cell.angle_alpha   90.00
_cell.angle_beta   90.00
_cell.angle_gamma   90.00
#
_symmetry.space_group_name_H-M   'P 1'
#
loop_
_entity.id
_entity.type
_entity.pdbx_description
1 polymer ?
#
loop_
_entity_poly.entity_id
_entity_poly.type
_entity_poly.pdbx_seq_one_letter_code
_entity_poly.pdbx_strand_id
1 'polypeptide(L)'
;ITGMGGAGFPTWIKLKLKPEQRAEYLLVNAAECEPYITSDYRTMLESPQDILAGMRAVKQYVGVEYIVLSIEANKPEAIREMRRLGEESGVFSVHVLSSKYPRGAEKVILYDTLGRIVPEGGLPIDVGAIVMNVASVAFLGAYLRTGMPLVQKVMTVDGRCVREPKNVRALIGTPLSALADFCGGLTSEPGKVLMGGPMMGTTVYDIDTPVIKNNNAVLFFDEKQSAERKTTACIRCGRCIAACPVYLMPAAIEKAYAAGNGERLDQLKVNLCMECGCCSYVCP
;
A
#
# COMPACT_ATOMS: atom_id res chain seq x y z
N ILE A 1 -8.35 2.73 15.05
CA ILE A 1 -7.12 2.36 14.30
C ILE A 1 -7.26 2.88 12.88
N THR A 2 -6.25 3.61 12.39
CA THR A 2 -6.13 4.07 11.01
C THR A 2 -5.41 2.99 10.19
N GLY A 3 -5.81 2.76 8.94
CA GLY A 3 -5.09 1.90 8.03
C GLY A 3 -3.67 2.44 7.77
N MET A 4 -2.66 1.57 7.86
CA MET A 4 -1.24 1.96 7.83
C MET A 4 -0.56 1.75 6.47
N GLY A 5 -1.29 1.26 5.48
CA GLY A 5 -0.78 0.98 4.13
C GLY A 5 -0.86 2.14 3.13
N GLY A 6 -0.90 3.40 3.59
CA GLY A 6 -0.93 4.59 2.75
C GLY A 6 -2.29 5.30 2.70
N ALA A 7 -3.36 4.63 2.32
CA ALA A 7 -4.70 5.23 2.12
C ALA A 7 -5.37 5.76 3.40
N GLY A 8 -4.92 5.33 4.59
CA GLY A 8 -5.44 5.84 5.87
C GLY A 8 -6.88 5.46 6.19
N PHE A 9 -7.48 4.51 5.46
CA PHE A 9 -8.88 4.14 5.68
C PHE A 9 -9.10 3.57 7.09
N PRO A 10 -10.14 4.02 7.84
CA PRO A 10 -10.36 3.59 9.21
C PRO A 10 -10.62 2.08 9.32
N THR A 11 -9.77 1.36 10.05
CA THR A 11 -9.84 -0.10 10.19
C THR A 11 -11.16 -0.57 10.80
N TRP A 12 -11.72 0.19 11.76
CA TRP A 12 -12.97 -0.17 12.41
C TRP A 12 -14.15 -0.25 11.43
N ILE A 13 -14.16 0.57 10.36
CA ILE A 13 -15.18 0.50 9.31
C ILE A 13 -15.10 -0.82 8.56
N LYS A 14 -13.88 -1.30 8.25
CA LYS A 14 -13.67 -2.60 7.59
C LYS A 14 -14.13 -3.79 8.46
N LEU A 15 -14.01 -3.66 9.78
CA LEU A 15 -14.33 -4.74 10.73
C LEU A 15 -15.79 -4.69 11.23
N LYS A 16 -16.48 -3.56 11.09
CA LYS A 16 -17.90 -3.41 11.48
C LYS A 16 -18.80 -3.90 10.36
N LEU A 17 -19.08 -5.18 10.35
CA LEU A 17 -20.01 -5.78 9.38
C LEU A 17 -21.45 -5.42 9.68
N LYS A 18 -22.26 -5.24 8.64
CA LYS A 18 -23.70 -5.16 8.76
C LYS A 18 -24.29 -6.55 9.06
N PRO A 19 -25.50 -6.66 9.63
CA PRO A 19 -26.11 -7.96 9.99
C PRO A 19 -26.20 -8.97 8.83
N GLU A 20 -26.39 -8.47 7.62
CA GLU A 20 -26.50 -9.27 6.39
C GLU A 20 -25.15 -9.65 5.76
N GLN A 21 -24.06 -8.98 6.16
CA GLN A 21 -22.72 -9.21 5.60
C GLN A 21 -22.02 -10.38 6.31
N ARG A 22 -21.30 -11.16 5.55
CA ARG A 22 -20.43 -12.24 6.04
C ARG A 22 -19.05 -12.10 5.43
N ALA A 23 -18.03 -12.16 6.25
CA ALA A 23 -16.64 -12.23 5.80
C ALA A 23 -16.15 -13.67 5.97
N GLU A 24 -15.91 -14.34 4.86
CA GLU A 24 -15.29 -15.68 4.82
C GLU A 24 -13.77 -15.58 4.99
N TYR A 25 -13.17 -14.59 4.33
CA TYR A 25 -11.72 -14.38 4.28
C TYR A 25 -11.26 -13.10 4.95
N LEU A 26 -10.19 -13.19 5.73
CA LEU A 26 -9.28 -12.08 5.99
C LEU A 26 -8.07 -12.21 5.04
N LEU A 27 -7.93 -11.28 4.10
CA LEU A 27 -6.75 -11.15 3.27
C LEU A 27 -5.81 -10.12 3.91
N VAL A 28 -4.65 -10.58 4.37
CA VAL A 28 -3.61 -9.69 4.91
C VAL A 28 -2.67 -9.30 3.78
N ASN A 29 -2.70 -8.02 3.42
CA ASN A 29 -1.91 -7.45 2.33
C ASN A 29 -0.51 -7.13 2.83
N ALA A 30 0.48 -7.90 2.40
CA ALA A 30 1.91 -7.71 2.60
C ALA A 30 2.66 -7.62 1.25
N ALA A 31 1.98 -7.17 0.18
CA ALA A 31 2.56 -7.05 -1.14
C ALA A 31 3.67 -6.00 -1.19
N GLU A 32 3.46 -4.81 -0.57
CA GLU A 32 4.44 -3.71 -0.54
C GLU A 32 5.07 -3.44 -1.91
N CYS A 33 4.19 -3.22 -2.92
CA CYS A 33 4.59 -3.16 -4.32
C CYS A 33 5.15 -1.79 -4.78
N GLU A 34 5.09 -0.76 -3.93
CA GLU A 34 5.69 0.55 -4.22
C GLU A 34 7.22 0.44 -4.22
N PRO A 35 7.93 0.93 -5.26
CA PRO A 35 9.38 0.97 -5.25
C PRO A 35 9.95 1.72 -4.03
N TYR A 36 11.15 1.37 -3.60
CA TYR A 36 11.88 1.87 -2.43
C TYR A 36 11.34 1.43 -1.07
N ILE A 37 10.03 1.14 -0.92
CA ILE A 37 9.42 0.87 0.39
C ILE A 37 9.72 -0.55 0.85
N THR A 38 10.14 -0.69 2.12
CA THR A 38 10.46 -1.96 2.77
C THR A 38 10.00 -2.03 4.23
N SER A 39 9.11 -1.13 4.65
CA SER A 39 8.61 -1.04 6.03
C SER A 39 7.72 -2.23 6.43
N ASP A 40 6.88 -2.72 5.53
CA ASP A 40 6.04 -3.90 5.77
C ASP A 40 6.88 -5.19 5.78
N TYR A 41 7.90 -5.28 4.92
CA TYR A 41 8.89 -6.35 4.93
C TYR A 41 9.60 -6.45 6.30
N ARG A 42 10.08 -5.31 6.82
CA ARG A 42 10.69 -5.26 8.16
C ARG A 42 9.71 -5.63 9.26
N THR A 43 8.46 -5.17 9.16
CA THR A 43 7.40 -5.54 10.12
C THR A 43 7.17 -7.05 10.16
N MET A 44 7.18 -7.75 9.02
CA MET A 44 7.04 -9.20 8.97
C MET A 44 8.19 -9.93 9.66
N LEU A 45 9.42 -9.43 9.52
CA LEU A 45 10.60 -10.05 10.14
C LEU A 45 10.76 -9.72 11.64
N GLU A 46 10.40 -8.49 12.04
CA GLU A 46 10.66 -7.99 13.40
C GLU A 46 9.49 -8.18 14.37
N SER A 47 8.26 -8.31 13.85
CA SER A 47 7.05 -8.39 14.69
C SER A 47 6.09 -9.51 14.25
N PRO A 48 6.59 -10.73 13.94
CA PRO A 48 5.76 -11.82 13.44
C PRO A 48 4.67 -12.25 14.44
N GLN A 49 4.97 -12.22 15.75
CA GLN A 49 4.02 -12.59 16.78
C GLN A 49 2.89 -11.57 16.94
N ASP A 50 3.16 -10.27 16.74
CA ASP A 50 2.12 -9.24 16.76
C ASP A 50 1.19 -9.38 15.52
N ILE A 51 1.73 -9.78 14.36
CA ILE A 51 0.93 -10.11 13.18
C ILE A 51 -0.01 -11.28 13.48
N LEU A 52 0.51 -12.38 14.04
CA LEU A 52 -0.29 -13.54 14.42
C LEU A 52 -1.38 -13.20 15.46
N ALA A 53 -1.04 -12.40 16.47
CA ALA A 53 -1.99 -11.95 17.48
C ALA A 53 -3.09 -11.10 16.86
N GLY A 54 -2.75 -10.17 15.95
CA GLY A 54 -3.72 -9.36 15.23
C GLY A 54 -4.65 -10.20 14.34
N MET A 55 -4.12 -11.18 13.61
CA MET A 55 -4.92 -12.13 12.83
C MET A 55 -5.91 -12.91 13.69
N ARG A 56 -5.46 -13.45 14.82
CA ARG A 56 -6.33 -14.15 15.79
C ARG A 56 -7.44 -13.26 16.31
N ALA A 57 -7.11 -12.02 16.64
CA ALA A 57 -8.09 -11.06 17.12
C ALA A 57 -9.17 -10.74 16.07
N VAL A 58 -8.77 -10.51 14.81
CA VAL A 58 -9.74 -10.29 13.72
C VAL A 58 -10.59 -11.54 13.49
N LYS A 59 -9.99 -12.73 13.49
CA LYS A 59 -10.70 -14.01 13.35
C LYS A 59 -11.75 -14.17 14.44
N GLN A 60 -11.38 -13.92 15.68
CA GLN A 60 -12.28 -14.04 16.83
C GLN A 60 -13.41 -13.00 16.81
N TYR A 61 -13.09 -11.73 16.47
CA TYR A 61 -14.05 -10.62 16.49
C TYR A 61 -15.03 -10.65 15.32
N VAL A 62 -14.53 -10.94 14.11
CA VAL A 62 -15.33 -10.90 12.87
C VAL A 62 -15.92 -12.26 12.53
N GLY A 63 -15.27 -13.36 12.96
CA GLY A 63 -15.68 -14.74 12.66
C GLY A 63 -15.28 -15.20 11.27
N VAL A 64 -14.19 -14.65 10.69
CA VAL A 64 -13.68 -15.12 9.40
C VAL A 64 -13.21 -16.57 9.49
N GLU A 65 -13.51 -17.35 8.45
CA GLU A 65 -13.12 -18.77 8.40
C GLU A 65 -11.65 -18.94 8.04
N TYR A 66 -11.21 -18.24 7.01
CA TYR A 66 -9.87 -18.33 6.46
C TYR A 66 -9.08 -17.03 6.58
N ILE A 67 -7.77 -17.16 6.82
CA ILE A 67 -6.83 -16.04 6.78
C ILE A 67 -5.73 -16.37 5.76
N VAL A 68 -5.51 -15.46 4.82
CA VAL A 68 -4.45 -15.56 3.81
C VAL A 68 -3.55 -14.34 3.90
N LEU A 69 -2.26 -14.56 4.10
CA LEU A 69 -1.24 -13.51 4.05
C LEU A 69 -0.58 -13.54 2.66
N SER A 70 -0.72 -12.46 1.90
CA SER A 70 -0.19 -12.36 0.52
C SER A 70 1.07 -11.52 0.48
N ILE A 71 2.19 -12.15 0.07
CA ILE A 71 3.55 -11.58 0.07
C ILE A 71 4.13 -11.67 -1.34
N GLU A 72 4.85 -10.64 -1.80
CA GLU A 72 5.56 -10.69 -3.09
C GLU A 72 6.78 -11.62 -3.08
N ALA A 73 7.03 -12.28 -4.20
CA ALA A 73 8.11 -13.26 -4.38
C ALA A 73 9.52 -12.70 -4.14
N ASN A 74 9.71 -11.38 -4.23
CA ASN A 74 10.98 -10.70 -3.96
C ASN A 74 11.34 -10.58 -2.46
N LYS A 75 10.54 -11.17 -1.56
CA LYS A 75 10.72 -11.15 -0.10
C LYS A 75 10.90 -12.58 0.48
N PRO A 76 11.93 -13.33 0.04
CA PRO A 76 12.06 -14.76 0.37
C PRO A 76 12.21 -15.05 1.88
N GLU A 77 12.85 -14.17 2.64
CA GLU A 77 13.00 -14.34 4.10
C GLU A 77 11.66 -14.18 4.82
N ALA A 78 10.88 -13.15 4.48
CA ALA A 78 9.55 -12.98 5.05
C ALA A 78 8.62 -14.14 4.67
N ILE A 79 8.70 -14.64 3.43
CA ILE A 79 7.91 -15.80 2.99
C ILE A 79 8.25 -17.03 3.84
N ARG A 80 9.55 -17.32 4.09
CA ARG A 80 9.96 -18.45 4.94
C ARG A 80 9.45 -18.31 6.37
N GLU A 81 9.66 -17.15 6.98
CA GLU A 81 9.24 -16.90 8.36
C GLU A 81 7.72 -16.96 8.52
N MET A 82 6.96 -16.32 7.61
CA MET A 82 5.50 -16.33 7.68
C MET A 82 4.91 -17.72 7.39
N ARG A 83 5.51 -18.52 6.49
CA ARG A 83 5.10 -19.91 6.28
C ARG A 83 5.31 -20.75 7.52
N ARG A 84 6.52 -20.69 8.12
CA ARG A 84 6.82 -21.38 9.37
C ARG A 84 5.79 -21.02 10.46
N LEU A 85 5.54 -19.74 10.67
CA LEU A 85 4.58 -19.27 11.67
C LEU A 85 3.14 -19.71 11.35
N GLY A 86 2.75 -19.70 10.08
CA GLY A 86 1.44 -20.16 9.63
C GLY A 86 1.22 -21.64 9.89
N GLU A 87 2.22 -22.49 9.57
CA GLU A 87 2.22 -23.94 9.80
C GLU A 87 2.18 -24.27 11.30
N GLU A 88 3.05 -23.64 12.11
CA GLU A 88 3.10 -23.86 13.56
C GLU A 88 1.82 -23.41 14.27
N SER A 89 1.20 -22.33 13.83
CA SER A 89 0.00 -21.78 14.48
C SER A 89 -1.32 -22.39 13.99
N GLY A 90 -1.38 -22.88 12.76
CA GLY A 90 -2.59 -23.33 12.08
C GLY A 90 -3.62 -22.20 11.82
N VAL A 91 -3.20 -20.93 11.90
CA VAL A 91 -4.13 -19.77 11.85
C VAL A 91 -4.29 -19.22 10.44
N PHE A 92 -3.23 -19.19 9.64
CA PHE A 92 -3.22 -18.59 8.33
C PHE A 92 -2.34 -19.36 7.34
N SER A 93 -2.59 -19.15 6.06
CA SER A 93 -1.75 -19.61 4.96
C SER A 93 -1.03 -18.45 4.29
N VAL A 94 0.07 -18.73 3.58
CA VAL A 94 0.84 -17.74 2.82
C VAL A 94 0.63 -17.94 1.33
N HIS A 95 0.15 -16.91 0.65
CA HIS A 95 0.08 -16.84 -0.80
C HIS A 95 1.22 -15.98 -1.35
N VAL A 96 1.95 -16.49 -2.35
CA VAL A 96 3.08 -15.78 -2.95
C VAL A 96 2.64 -15.11 -4.25
N LEU A 97 2.72 -13.79 -4.26
CA LEU A 97 2.40 -12.95 -5.41
C LEU A 97 3.62 -12.74 -6.32
N SER A 98 3.38 -12.56 -7.61
CA SER A 98 4.43 -12.08 -8.51
C SER A 98 4.80 -10.63 -8.17
N SER A 99 6.11 -10.31 -8.20
CA SER A 99 6.62 -8.97 -7.89
C SER A 99 6.36 -8.01 -9.05
N LYS A 100 5.15 -7.46 -9.08
CA LYS A 100 4.68 -6.51 -10.09
C LYS A 100 3.80 -5.44 -9.43
N TYR A 101 4.04 -4.18 -9.78
CA TYR A 101 3.16 -3.09 -9.41
C TYR A 101 1.90 -3.08 -10.31
N PRO A 102 0.69 -2.86 -9.81
CA PRO A 102 0.27 -2.58 -8.43
C PRO A 102 -0.40 -3.78 -7.72
N ARG A 103 0.33 -4.86 -7.49
CA ARG A 103 -0.22 -6.09 -6.85
C ARG A 103 -0.81 -5.84 -5.46
N GLY A 104 -0.35 -4.81 -4.75
CA GLY A 104 -0.89 -4.41 -3.45
C GLY A 104 -2.22 -3.64 -3.51
N ALA A 105 -2.72 -3.28 -4.69
CA ALA A 105 -4.02 -2.64 -4.80
C ALA A 105 -5.14 -3.59 -4.38
N GLU A 106 -6.07 -3.13 -3.53
CA GLU A 106 -7.04 -3.98 -2.81
C GLU A 106 -7.82 -4.94 -3.71
N LYS A 107 -8.34 -4.47 -4.85
CA LYS A 107 -9.10 -5.32 -5.79
C LYS A 107 -8.19 -6.27 -6.58
N VAL A 108 -6.95 -5.86 -6.86
CA VAL A 108 -5.96 -6.67 -7.60
C VAL A 108 -5.48 -7.82 -6.73
N ILE A 109 -5.04 -7.54 -5.50
CA ILE A 109 -4.55 -8.57 -4.58
C ILE A 109 -5.64 -9.58 -4.23
N LEU A 110 -6.89 -9.12 -4.13
CA LEU A 110 -8.03 -9.98 -3.87
C LEU A 110 -8.26 -10.96 -5.01
N TYR A 111 -8.25 -10.48 -6.26
CA TYR A 111 -8.35 -11.33 -7.45
C TYR A 111 -7.17 -12.31 -7.55
N ASP A 112 -5.94 -11.83 -7.39
CA ASP A 112 -4.74 -12.66 -7.49
C ASP A 112 -4.69 -13.76 -6.42
N THR A 113 -5.21 -13.47 -5.21
CA THR A 113 -5.12 -14.39 -4.08
C THR A 113 -6.31 -15.37 -4.02
N LEU A 114 -7.53 -14.87 -4.27
CA LEU A 114 -8.76 -15.63 -4.05
C LEU A 114 -9.53 -15.94 -5.35
N GLY A 115 -9.13 -15.36 -6.50
CA GLY A 115 -9.87 -15.47 -7.76
C GLY A 115 -11.21 -14.73 -7.77
N ARG A 116 -11.52 -13.93 -6.75
CA ARG A 116 -12.79 -13.23 -6.61
C ARG A 116 -12.73 -11.84 -7.25
N ILE A 117 -13.74 -11.51 -8.06
CA ILE A 117 -13.85 -10.22 -8.74
C ILE A 117 -14.85 -9.35 -7.97
N VAL A 118 -14.37 -8.23 -7.43
CA VAL A 118 -15.23 -7.23 -6.79
C VAL A 118 -16.08 -6.54 -7.86
N PRO A 119 -17.41 -6.52 -7.72
CA PRO A 119 -18.29 -5.84 -8.66
C PRO A 119 -17.95 -4.35 -8.84
N GLU A 120 -18.41 -3.79 -9.96
CA GLU A 120 -18.30 -2.34 -10.21
C GLU A 120 -19.01 -1.55 -9.10
N GLY A 121 -18.33 -0.57 -8.50
CA GLY A 121 -18.83 0.17 -7.33
C GLY A 121 -18.84 -0.61 -6.01
N GLY A 122 -18.55 -1.92 -6.04
CA GLY A 122 -18.55 -2.79 -4.86
C GLY A 122 -17.27 -2.71 -4.02
N LEU A 123 -17.35 -3.36 -2.86
CA LEU A 123 -16.28 -3.47 -1.85
C LEU A 123 -15.85 -4.94 -1.70
N PRO A 124 -14.67 -5.24 -1.15
CA PRO A 124 -14.22 -6.59 -0.87
C PRO A 124 -15.21 -7.45 -0.07
N ILE A 125 -15.97 -6.83 0.83
CA ILE A 125 -16.98 -7.53 1.63
C ILE A 125 -18.12 -8.09 0.79
N ASP A 126 -18.44 -7.49 -0.36
CA ASP A 126 -19.49 -7.97 -1.26
C ASP A 126 -19.13 -9.32 -1.93
N VAL A 127 -17.85 -9.68 -1.86
CA VAL A 127 -17.33 -10.99 -2.27
C VAL A 127 -16.79 -11.80 -1.09
N GLY A 128 -17.24 -11.48 0.13
CA GLY A 128 -16.93 -12.23 1.36
C GLY A 128 -15.51 -12.07 1.87
N ALA A 129 -14.83 -10.96 1.57
CA ALA A 129 -13.46 -10.74 2.00
C ALA A 129 -13.27 -9.40 2.72
N ILE A 130 -12.37 -9.38 3.70
CA ILE A 130 -11.82 -8.16 4.30
C ILE A 130 -10.35 -8.09 3.95
N VAL A 131 -9.89 -6.94 3.45
CA VAL A 131 -8.47 -6.71 3.14
C VAL A 131 -7.87 -5.75 4.15
N MET A 132 -6.78 -6.16 4.81
CA MET A 132 -6.03 -5.34 5.78
C MET A 132 -4.54 -5.35 5.46
N ASN A 133 -3.89 -4.19 5.55
CA ASN A 133 -2.44 -4.11 5.45
C ASN A 133 -1.76 -4.81 6.63
N VAL A 134 -0.61 -5.45 6.40
CA VAL A 134 0.11 -6.26 7.40
C VAL A 134 0.57 -5.44 8.61
N ALA A 135 1.03 -4.19 8.42
CA ALA A 135 1.41 -3.33 9.55
C ALA A 135 0.19 -2.93 10.40
N SER A 136 -1.00 -2.77 9.78
CA SER A 136 -2.25 -2.53 10.53
C SER A 136 -2.64 -3.72 11.38
N VAL A 137 -2.44 -4.95 10.87
CA VAL A 137 -2.70 -6.20 11.61
C VAL A 137 -1.69 -6.36 12.75
N ALA A 138 -0.39 -6.12 12.49
CA ALA A 138 0.65 -6.16 13.52
C ALA A 138 0.36 -5.15 14.64
N PHE A 139 0.00 -3.91 14.28
CA PHE A 139 -0.36 -2.89 15.26
C PHE A 139 -1.57 -3.31 16.12
N LEU A 140 -2.59 -3.92 15.53
CA LEU A 140 -3.74 -4.43 16.28
C LEU A 140 -3.29 -5.45 17.35
N GLY A 141 -2.43 -6.41 16.99
CA GLY A 141 -1.87 -7.38 17.93
C GLY A 141 -1.05 -6.74 19.03
N ALA A 142 -0.15 -5.83 18.68
CA ALA A 142 0.65 -5.08 19.64
C ALA A 142 -0.23 -4.24 20.60
N TYR A 143 -1.25 -3.58 20.08
CA TYR A 143 -2.20 -2.79 20.88
C TYR A 143 -2.96 -3.65 21.90
N LEU A 144 -3.47 -4.80 21.49
CA LEU A 144 -4.19 -5.70 22.39
C LEU A 144 -3.31 -6.26 23.52
N ARG A 145 -2.01 -6.42 23.25
CA ARG A 145 -1.04 -6.88 24.23
C ARG A 145 -0.59 -5.76 25.18
N THR A 146 -0.43 -4.53 24.70
CA THR A 146 0.24 -3.45 25.45
C THR A 146 -0.67 -2.33 25.89
N GLY A 147 -1.85 -2.16 25.27
CA GLY A 147 -2.70 -0.98 25.44
C GLY A 147 -2.13 0.32 24.85
N MET A 148 -0.92 0.28 24.25
CA MET A 148 -0.25 1.47 23.73
C MET A 148 -0.88 1.93 22.41
N PRO A 149 -1.39 3.16 22.30
CA PRO A 149 -1.94 3.68 21.05
C PRO A 149 -0.86 3.83 19.97
N LEU A 150 -1.29 4.08 18.71
CA LEU A 150 -0.36 4.29 17.59
C LEU A 150 0.35 5.64 17.74
N VAL A 151 1.46 5.64 18.44
CA VAL A 151 2.34 6.79 18.66
C VAL A 151 3.67 6.68 17.92
N GLN A 152 3.97 5.51 17.38
CA GLN A 152 5.18 5.24 16.58
C GLN A 152 4.88 4.22 15.49
N LYS A 153 5.68 4.23 14.42
CA LYS A 153 5.56 3.24 13.35
C LYS A 153 6.90 3.01 12.64
N VAL A 154 7.02 1.87 11.96
CA VAL A 154 8.13 1.59 11.06
C VAL A 154 7.89 2.32 9.74
N MET A 155 8.93 2.99 9.23
CA MET A 155 8.92 3.74 7.98
C MET A 155 10.21 3.49 7.22
N THR A 156 10.14 3.55 5.90
CA THR A 156 11.32 3.60 5.03
C THR A 156 11.74 5.06 4.83
N VAL A 157 13.02 5.35 5.02
CA VAL A 157 13.65 6.62 4.65
C VAL A 157 14.66 6.31 3.56
N ASP A 158 14.43 6.79 2.33
CA ASP A 158 15.23 6.42 1.16
C ASP A 158 15.24 7.58 0.12
N GLY A 159 15.89 7.36 -1.00
CA GLY A 159 16.09 8.31 -2.10
C GLY A 159 17.55 8.70 -2.24
N ARG A 160 17.93 9.18 -3.43
CA ARG A 160 19.35 9.46 -3.73
C ARG A 160 19.96 10.57 -2.87
N CYS A 161 19.15 11.44 -2.29
CA CYS A 161 19.63 12.48 -1.41
C CYS A 161 19.90 11.97 0.02
N VAL A 162 19.42 10.79 0.42
CA VAL A 162 19.65 10.24 1.75
C VAL A 162 21.03 9.59 1.83
N ARG A 163 21.84 9.96 2.82
CA ARG A 163 23.20 9.43 2.99
C ARG A 163 23.20 7.97 3.39
N GLU A 164 22.33 7.58 4.32
CA GLU A 164 22.21 6.22 4.85
C GLU A 164 20.76 5.74 4.81
N PRO A 165 20.26 5.30 3.64
CA PRO A 165 18.89 4.80 3.53
C PRO A 165 18.64 3.64 4.49
N LYS A 166 17.53 3.70 5.24
CA LYS A 166 17.17 2.64 6.20
C LYS A 166 15.68 2.67 6.56
N ASN A 167 15.23 1.59 7.19
CA ASN A 167 13.95 1.59 7.89
C ASN A 167 14.16 2.12 9.31
N VAL A 168 13.28 3.01 9.75
CA VAL A 168 13.33 3.66 11.06
C VAL A 168 12.03 3.45 11.81
N ARG A 169 12.11 3.42 13.14
CA ARG A 169 10.94 3.48 14.01
C ARG A 169 10.73 4.94 14.41
N ALA A 170 9.84 5.63 13.70
CA ALA A 170 9.55 7.04 13.89
C ALA A 170 8.38 7.27 14.84
N LEU A 171 8.45 8.29 15.69
CA LEU A 171 7.30 8.80 16.43
C LEU A 171 6.37 9.56 15.48
N ILE A 172 5.06 9.43 15.69
CA ILE A 172 4.09 10.28 14.99
C ILE A 172 4.33 11.73 15.42
N GLY A 173 4.37 12.64 14.44
CA GLY A 173 4.68 14.05 14.68
C GLY A 173 6.16 14.43 14.50
N THR A 174 7.07 13.46 14.31
CA THR A 174 8.48 13.75 13.99
C THR A 174 8.57 14.45 12.63
N PRO A 175 9.28 15.60 12.53
CA PRO A 175 9.53 16.24 11.23
C PRO A 175 10.31 15.33 10.28
N LEU A 176 10.05 15.41 8.97
CA LEU A 176 10.80 14.61 7.98
C LEU A 176 12.27 14.99 7.93
N SER A 177 12.60 16.28 8.21
CA SER A 177 13.99 16.75 8.37
C SER A 177 14.74 15.96 9.43
N ALA A 178 14.13 15.74 10.61
CA ALA A 178 14.74 14.96 11.69
C ALA A 178 14.96 13.48 11.29
N LEU A 179 14.10 12.90 10.44
CA LEU A 179 14.34 11.55 9.91
C LEU A 179 15.53 11.52 8.95
N ALA A 180 15.66 12.56 8.09
CA ALA A 180 16.81 12.68 7.21
C ALA A 180 18.11 12.81 8.01
N ASP A 181 18.13 13.64 9.07
CA ASP A 181 19.28 13.80 9.97
C ASP A 181 19.65 12.49 10.66
N PHE A 182 18.65 11.74 11.16
CA PHE A 182 18.87 10.41 11.75
C PHE A 182 19.45 9.41 10.75
N CYS A 183 19.20 9.61 9.46
CA CYS A 183 19.76 8.82 8.36
C CYS A 183 21.10 9.39 7.83
N GLY A 184 21.84 10.13 8.67
CA GLY A 184 23.16 10.68 8.34
C GLY A 184 23.11 12.00 7.56
N GLY A 185 21.94 12.60 7.43
CA GLY A 185 21.70 13.83 6.69
C GLY A 185 21.50 13.60 5.19
N LEU A 186 21.24 14.70 4.49
CA LEU A 186 21.10 14.72 3.03
C LEU A 186 22.46 14.97 2.37
N THR A 187 22.70 14.33 1.24
CA THR A 187 23.90 14.49 0.40
C THR A 187 23.84 15.72 -0.51
N SER A 188 22.61 16.16 -0.81
CA SER A 188 22.30 17.34 -1.62
C SER A 188 20.88 17.83 -1.27
N GLU A 189 20.56 19.03 -1.69
CA GLU A 189 19.19 19.53 -1.60
C GLU A 189 18.25 18.67 -2.47
N PRO A 190 17.11 18.20 -1.92
CA PRO A 190 16.19 17.37 -2.67
C PRO A 190 15.38 18.21 -3.66
N GLY A 191 15.30 17.75 -4.90
CA GLY A 191 14.41 18.32 -5.90
C GLY A 191 12.94 17.97 -5.67
N LYS A 192 12.67 16.87 -4.92
CA LYS A 192 11.32 16.44 -4.53
C LYS A 192 11.35 15.57 -3.29
N VAL A 193 10.43 15.81 -2.36
CA VAL A 193 10.22 14.96 -1.19
C VAL A 193 8.82 14.35 -1.26
N LEU A 194 8.74 13.01 -1.10
CA LEU A 194 7.49 12.26 -1.16
C LEU A 194 7.17 11.62 0.20
N MET A 195 5.96 11.76 0.67
CA MET A 195 5.38 10.93 1.72
C MET A 195 4.67 9.73 1.07
N GLY A 196 5.20 8.53 1.26
CA GLY A 196 4.81 7.30 0.58
C GLY A 196 5.74 6.95 -0.58
N GLY A 197 5.27 6.08 -1.49
CA GLY A 197 6.04 5.61 -2.63
C GLY A 197 6.01 6.56 -3.85
N PRO A 198 6.81 6.29 -4.87
CA PRO A 198 6.91 7.17 -6.05
C PRO A 198 5.69 7.10 -6.97
N MET A 199 4.82 6.08 -6.82
CA MET A 199 3.67 5.88 -7.71
C MET A 199 2.40 6.53 -7.15
N MET A 200 2.15 6.43 -5.83
CA MET A 200 0.93 6.91 -5.17
C MET A 200 1.20 7.87 -4.00
N GLY A 201 2.45 8.16 -3.68
CA GLY A 201 2.84 9.08 -2.61
C GLY A 201 2.51 10.53 -2.94
N THR A 202 2.43 11.35 -1.90
CA THR A 202 2.15 12.78 -1.99
C THR A 202 3.43 13.60 -1.86
N THR A 203 3.66 14.54 -2.78
CA THR A 203 4.77 15.49 -2.66
C THR A 203 4.50 16.47 -1.51
N VAL A 204 5.52 16.76 -0.72
CA VAL A 204 5.50 17.79 0.33
C VAL A 204 6.41 18.95 -0.05
N TYR A 205 6.01 20.17 0.33
CA TYR A 205 6.79 21.38 0.07
C TYR A 205 7.78 21.68 1.19
N ASP A 206 7.43 21.25 2.42
CA ASP A 206 8.20 21.56 3.61
C ASP A 206 8.69 20.27 4.25
N ILE A 207 10.00 20.14 4.42
CA ILE A 207 10.64 18.99 5.08
C ILE A 207 10.38 18.95 6.60
N ASP A 208 9.85 20.01 7.19
CA ASP A 208 9.38 20.01 8.57
C ASP A 208 7.95 19.46 8.72
N THR A 209 7.32 19.05 7.59
CA THR A 209 6.07 18.28 7.60
C THR A 209 6.21 17.07 8.53
N PRO A 210 5.25 16.85 9.47
CA PRO A 210 5.36 15.77 10.44
C PRO A 210 4.97 14.41 9.87
N VAL A 211 5.57 13.35 10.41
CA VAL A 211 5.13 11.96 10.21
C VAL A 211 3.69 11.81 10.68
N ILE A 212 2.85 11.22 9.85
CA ILE A 212 1.45 10.92 10.15
C ILE A 212 1.19 9.40 10.17
N LYS A 213 0.04 9.00 10.73
CA LYS A 213 -0.27 7.59 11.02
C LYS A 213 -0.29 6.67 9.80
N ASN A 214 -0.71 7.15 8.65
CA ASN A 214 -0.78 6.35 7.41
C ASN A 214 0.50 6.43 6.56
N ASN A 215 1.48 7.27 6.91
CA ASN A 215 2.73 7.37 6.19
C ASN A 215 3.61 6.12 6.42
N ASN A 216 4.08 5.46 5.38
CA ASN A 216 4.93 4.25 5.44
C ASN A 216 6.34 4.48 4.87
N ALA A 217 6.58 5.61 4.22
CA ALA A 217 7.89 6.00 3.72
C ALA A 217 8.03 7.52 3.59
N VAL A 218 9.27 7.99 3.57
CA VAL A 218 9.64 9.29 3.03
C VAL A 218 10.80 9.10 2.06
N LEU A 219 10.69 9.71 0.87
CA LEU A 219 11.68 9.58 -0.20
C LEU A 219 12.19 10.97 -0.57
N PHE A 220 13.52 11.14 -0.52
CA PHE A 220 14.21 12.38 -0.88
C PHE A 220 14.89 12.20 -2.23
N PHE A 221 14.26 12.66 -3.30
CA PHE A 221 14.73 12.55 -4.66
C PHE A 221 15.59 13.72 -5.07
N ASP A 222 16.69 13.46 -5.76
CA ASP A 222 17.54 14.47 -6.35
C ASP A 222 16.84 15.20 -7.53
N GLU A 223 17.43 16.27 -8.02
CA GLU A 223 16.92 17.03 -9.15
C GLU A 223 16.71 16.16 -10.41
N LYS A 224 17.60 15.21 -10.65
CA LYS A 224 17.51 14.31 -11.81
C LYS A 224 16.33 13.35 -11.71
N GLN A 225 16.05 12.81 -10.51
CA GLN A 225 14.89 11.94 -10.27
C GLN A 225 13.57 12.73 -10.27
N SER A 226 13.64 14.03 -9.98
CA SER A 226 12.49 14.94 -9.87
C SER A 226 12.16 15.65 -11.18
N ALA A 227 13.04 15.57 -12.18
CA ALA A 227 12.89 16.28 -13.45
C ALA A 227 11.57 15.91 -14.13
N GLU A 228 10.79 16.92 -14.47
CA GLU A 228 9.56 16.75 -15.23
C GLU A 228 9.87 16.39 -16.68
N ARG A 229 9.19 15.40 -17.19
CA ARG A 229 9.24 15.06 -18.62
C ARG A 229 8.37 16.04 -19.41
N LYS A 230 8.82 16.46 -20.57
CA LYS A 230 8.02 17.28 -21.48
C LYS A 230 6.79 16.50 -21.93
N THR A 231 5.62 17.11 -21.78
CA THR A 231 4.38 16.58 -22.32
C THR A 231 4.40 16.62 -23.85
N THR A 232 4.07 15.52 -24.50
CA THR A 232 4.00 15.39 -25.96
C THR A 232 2.63 14.91 -26.39
N ALA A 233 2.31 15.10 -27.68
CA ALA A 233 1.06 14.60 -28.24
C ALA A 233 1.02 13.06 -28.18
N CYS A 234 -0.15 12.49 -27.90
CA CYS A 234 -0.36 11.06 -27.83
C CYS A 234 -0.07 10.37 -29.17
N ILE A 235 0.92 9.47 -29.20
CA ILE A 235 1.30 8.67 -30.40
C ILE A 235 0.43 7.42 -30.61
N ARG A 236 -0.58 7.20 -29.78
CA ARG A 236 -1.52 6.06 -29.84
C ARG A 236 -0.87 4.67 -29.79
N CYS A 237 0.23 4.53 -29.05
CA CYS A 237 0.98 3.27 -28.94
C CYS A 237 0.28 2.17 -28.11
N GLY A 238 -0.78 2.47 -27.37
CA GLY A 238 -1.57 1.50 -26.58
C GLY A 238 -0.93 1.03 -25.27
N ARG A 239 0.31 1.40 -24.93
CA ARG A 239 1.01 0.94 -23.71
C ARG A 239 0.23 1.21 -22.43
N CYS A 240 -0.43 2.37 -22.33
CA CYS A 240 -1.23 2.73 -21.16
C CYS A 240 -2.44 1.81 -20.96
N ILE A 241 -3.05 1.32 -22.05
CA ILE A 241 -4.16 0.35 -22.00
C ILE A 241 -3.64 -1.01 -21.50
N ALA A 242 -2.54 -1.48 -22.07
CA ALA A 242 -1.93 -2.76 -21.67
C ALA A 242 -1.42 -2.76 -20.22
N ALA A 243 -1.02 -1.59 -19.69
CA ALA A 243 -0.54 -1.46 -18.32
C ALA A 243 -1.66 -1.25 -17.28
N CYS A 244 -2.89 -0.96 -17.72
CA CYS A 244 -3.99 -0.69 -16.79
C CYS A 244 -4.47 -1.98 -16.11
N PRO A 245 -4.35 -2.10 -14.77
CA PRO A 245 -4.72 -3.32 -14.04
C PRO A 245 -6.24 -3.59 -14.03
N VAL A 246 -7.06 -2.60 -14.36
CA VAL A 246 -8.53 -2.70 -14.46
C VAL A 246 -9.04 -2.45 -15.87
N TYR A 247 -8.18 -2.58 -16.87
CA TYR A 247 -8.49 -2.56 -18.30
C TYR A 247 -9.23 -1.30 -18.79
N LEU A 248 -8.96 -0.15 -18.17
CA LEU A 248 -9.47 1.14 -18.66
C LEU A 248 -8.75 1.59 -19.93
N MET A 249 -9.26 2.65 -20.54
CA MET A 249 -8.69 3.31 -21.72
C MET A 249 -8.09 4.69 -21.35
N PRO A 250 -6.90 4.77 -20.70
CA PRO A 250 -6.39 6.02 -20.14
C PRO A 250 -6.25 7.16 -21.16
N ALA A 251 -5.82 6.87 -22.39
CA ALA A 251 -5.70 7.88 -23.43
C ALA A 251 -7.07 8.43 -23.91
N ALA A 252 -8.14 7.65 -23.82
CA ALA A 252 -9.49 8.12 -24.13
C ALA A 252 -10.07 8.94 -22.97
N ILE A 253 -9.78 8.52 -21.73
CA ILE A 253 -10.17 9.23 -20.52
C ILE A 253 -9.51 10.62 -20.49
N GLU A 254 -8.20 10.70 -20.76
CA GLU A 254 -7.47 11.98 -20.83
C GLU A 254 -8.10 12.93 -21.85
N LYS A 255 -8.41 12.45 -23.06
CA LYS A 255 -9.04 13.25 -24.09
C LYS A 255 -10.45 13.72 -23.70
N ALA A 256 -11.25 12.86 -23.09
CA ALA A 256 -12.58 13.22 -22.62
C ALA A 256 -12.50 14.28 -21.51
N TYR A 257 -11.52 14.14 -20.60
CA TYR A 257 -11.24 15.11 -19.55
C TYR A 257 -10.82 16.47 -20.13
N ALA A 258 -9.85 16.48 -21.05
CA ALA A 258 -9.38 17.71 -21.72
C ALA A 258 -10.48 18.41 -22.50
N ALA A 259 -11.47 17.67 -23.02
CA ALA A 259 -12.64 18.21 -23.71
C ALA A 259 -13.80 18.62 -22.77
N GLY A 260 -13.67 18.45 -21.45
CA GLY A 260 -14.73 18.70 -20.46
C GLY A 260 -15.96 17.83 -20.63
N ASN A 261 -15.83 16.65 -21.26
CA ASN A 261 -16.95 15.76 -21.59
C ASN A 261 -17.20 14.76 -20.47
N GLY A 262 -18.00 15.14 -19.46
CA GLY A 262 -18.36 14.29 -18.32
C GLY A 262 -19.10 13.02 -18.71
N GLU A 263 -20.06 13.09 -19.64
CA GLU A 263 -20.81 11.92 -20.11
C GLU A 263 -19.86 10.87 -20.72
N ARG A 264 -18.86 11.31 -21.48
CA ARG A 264 -17.87 10.41 -22.05
C ARG A 264 -16.96 9.80 -21.00
N LEU A 265 -16.62 10.53 -19.93
CA LEU A 265 -15.87 10.00 -18.81
C LEU A 265 -16.64 8.87 -18.10
N ASP A 266 -17.95 9.04 -17.87
CA ASP A 266 -18.80 8.01 -17.28
C ASP A 266 -18.90 6.76 -18.17
N GLN A 267 -19.09 6.93 -19.49
CA GLN A 267 -19.07 5.83 -20.46
C GLN A 267 -17.73 5.07 -20.46
N LEU A 268 -16.61 5.78 -20.22
CA LEU A 268 -15.27 5.22 -20.12
C LEU A 268 -14.98 4.65 -18.73
N LYS A 269 -15.95 4.70 -17.82
CA LYS A 269 -15.90 4.14 -16.47
C LYS A 269 -14.72 4.69 -15.66
N VAL A 270 -14.47 6.01 -15.75
CA VAL A 270 -13.34 6.67 -15.06
C VAL A 270 -13.36 6.41 -13.55
N ASN A 271 -14.54 6.26 -12.94
CA ASN A 271 -14.72 5.99 -11.50
C ASN A 271 -14.13 4.63 -11.04
N LEU A 272 -13.76 3.75 -11.96
CA LEU A 272 -13.03 2.50 -11.64
C LEU A 272 -11.52 2.71 -11.55
N CYS A 273 -11.01 3.90 -11.90
CA CYS A 273 -9.59 4.20 -11.81
C CYS A 273 -9.14 4.20 -10.34
N MET A 274 -8.12 3.40 -10.04
CA MET A 274 -7.49 3.34 -8.71
C MET A 274 -6.29 4.29 -8.56
N GLU A 275 -6.07 5.17 -9.54
CA GLU A 275 -5.02 6.20 -9.53
C GLU A 275 -3.59 5.66 -9.34
N CYS A 276 -3.33 4.43 -9.77
CA CYS A 276 -2.06 3.72 -9.53
C CYS A 276 -0.86 4.28 -10.32
N GLY A 277 -1.05 5.19 -11.28
CA GLY A 277 0.03 5.79 -12.06
C GLY A 277 0.66 4.89 -13.14
N CYS A 278 0.27 3.61 -13.30
CA CYS A 278 0.86 2.71 -14.30
C CYS A 278 0.82 3.28 -15.72
N CYS A 279 -0.29 3.89 -16.11
CA CYS A 279 -0.47 4.47 -17.44
C CYS A 279 0.47 5.65 -17.70
N SER A 280 0.71 6.48 -16.68
CA SER A 280 1.67 7.60 -16.75
C SER A 280 3.13 7.10 -16.81
N TYR A 281 3.44 6.06 -16.02
CA TYR A 281 4.80 5.49 -15.98
C TYR A 281 5.24 4.90 -17.32
N VAL A 282 4.35 4.17 -18.03
CA VAL A 282 4.69 3.50 -19.30
C VAL A 282 4.56 4.40 -20.53
N CYS A 283 4.06 5.62 -20.36
CA CYS A 283 3.93 6.56 -21.47
C CYS A 283 5.31 7.03 -21.94
N PRO A 284 5.66 6.89 -23.26
CA PRO A 284 6.98 7.21 -23.78
C PRO A 284 7.25 8.72 -23.80
#